data_53cbaec606ff6d34954cff8441b31c88
#
_entry.id   53cbaec606ff6d34954cff8441b31c88
#
_cell.length_a   1.000
_cell.length_b   1.000
_cell.length_c   1.000
_cell.angle_alpha   90.00
_cell.angle_beta   90.00
_cell.angle_gamma   90.00
#
_symmetry.space_group_name_H-M   'P 1'
#
loop_
_entity.id
_entity.type
_entity.pdbx_description
1 polymer ?
#
loop_
_entity_poly.entity_id
_entity_poly.type
_entity_poly.pdbx_seq_one_letter_code
_entity_poly.pdbx_strand_id
1 'polypeptide(L)'
;TGLDPEVHTTGLYWLDLEDEAQALAWAKCQGRPLSSVDISDVERAVPVLGAGYSRAIYMAGVANVRNPRLVKSLRAALQAMPNVTIEEHCKVEGFIQKGEKILGVQTAQGERLADHVVLAAGAWSGELLSSLGLELPVEPVKGQMIMYKCAPDFLSSMVLAKGRYAIPRRDGHILIGSTLEHEGFDKTPTQSALESLKASAVELIPALAGAEPVAHWAGLRPGSPEGIPYIGRVAGVEGLWLNCGHYRNGLVLAPASCHLFADLLLGREPIIDPRPYAPEGRI
;
A
#
# COMPACT_ATOMS: atom_id res chain seq x y z
N THR A 1 3.34 20.17 10.28
CA THR A 1 4.76 19.90 9.98
C THR A 1 5.34 20.83 8.91
N GLY A 2 4.51 21.48 8.10
CA GLY A 2 4.94 22.25 6.92
C GLY A 2 5.51 21.41 5.77
N LEU A 3 5.48 20.09 5.88
CA LEU A 3 5.94 19.16 4.84
C LEU A 3 4.76 18.71 3.99
N ASP A 4 4.84 18.93 2.66
CA ASP A 4 3.82 18.49 1.69
C ASP A 4 4.03 17.00 1.37
N PRO A 5 3.06 16.10 1.69
CA PRO A 5 3.11 14.69 1.30
C PRO A 5 2.94 14.47 -0.21
N GLU A 6 2.69 15.51 -0.97
CA GLU A 6 2.42 15.51 -2.41
C GLU A 6 1.21 14.61 -2.75
N VAL A 7 0.06 14.94 -2.15
CA VAL A 7 -1.22 14.40 -2.61
C VAL A 7 -1.60 15.10 -3.91
N HIS A 8 -1.79 14.34 -4.98
CA HIS A 8 -2.06 14.86 -6.30
C HIS A 8 -3.28 14.16 -6.91
N THR A 9 -4.40 14.87 -7.00
CA THR A 9 -5.62 14.36 -7.62
C THR A 9 -5.52 14.54 -9.13
N THR A 10 -5.28 13.45 -9.85
CA THR A 10 -5.12 13.43 -11.31
C THR A 10 -6.22 12.64 -11.99
N GLY A 11 -7.10 12.00 -11.23
CA GLY A 11 -8.00 11.00 -11.76
C GLY A 11 -7.25 9.74 -12.22
N LEU A 12 -8.02 8.74 -12.61
CA LEU A 12 -7.53 7.48 -13.12
C LEU A 12 -8.38 7.06 -14.32
N TYR A 13 -7.75 6.76 -15.43
CA TYR A 13 -8.34 6.02 -16.55
C TYR A 13 -7.97 4.54 -16.42
N TRP A 14 -8.96 3.68 -16.32
CA TRP A 14 -8.79 2.23 -16.38
C TRP A 14 -9.21 1.76 -17.77
N LEU A 15 -8.24 1.32 -18.55
CA LEU A 15 -8.40 0.96 -19.94
C LEU A 15 -8.76 -0.52 -20.08
N ASP A 16 -9.71 -0.81 -20.96
CA ASP A 16 -10.17 -2.18 -21.29
C ASP A 16 -10.44 -3.07 -20.06
N LEU A 17 -11.09 -2.51 -19.04
CA LEU A 17 -11.47 -3.28 -17.85
C LEU A 17 -12.48 -4.38 -18.25
N GLU A 18 -12.16 -5.63 -17.95
CA GLU A 18 -13.02 -6.78 -18.28
C GLU A 18 -14.38 -6.73 -17.58
N ASP A 19 -14.36 -6.41 -16.27
CA ASP A 19 -15.55 -6.34 -15.41
C ASP A 19 -16.17 -4.93 -15.36
N GLU A 20 -16.11 -4.16 -16.46
CA GLU A 20 -16.59 -2.77 -16.50
C GLU A 20 -18.03 -2.62 -16.01
N ALA A 21 -18.93 -3.47 -16.47
CA ALA A 21 -20.33 -3.42 -16.07
C ALA A 21 -20.54 -3.63 -14.56
N GLN A 22 -19.77 -4.54 -13.96
CA GLN A 22 -19.80 -4.81 -12.53
C GLN A 22 -19.22 -3.61 -11.75
N ALA A 23 -18.12 -3.03 -12.21
CA ALA A 23 -17.52 -1.86 -11.61
C ALA A 23 -18.48 -0.65 -11.61
N LEU A 24 -19.16 -0.40 -12.71
CA LEU A 24 -20.15 0.68 -12.82
C LEU A 24 -21.37 0.43 -11.92
N ALA A 25 -21.87 -0.82 -11.85
CA ALA A 25 -22.97 -1.19 -10.97
C ALA A 25 -22.58 -1.00 -9.49
N TRP A 26 -21.39 -1.43 -9.09
CA TRP A 26 -20.86 -1.21 -7.76
C TRP A 26 -20.74 0.29 -7.44
N ALA A 27 -20.17 1.07 -8.34
CA ALA A 27 -20.01 2.50 -8.14
C ALA A 27 -21.34 3.22 -7.94
N LYS A 28 -22.36 2.87 -8.73
CA LYS A 28 -23.71 3.37 -8.59
C LYS A 28 -24.32 3.01 -7.23
N CYS A 29 -24.16 1.76 -6.79
CA CYS A 29 -24.65 1.29 -5.50
C CYS A 29 -23.97 2.03 -4.34
N GLN A 30 -22.67 2.30 -4.45
CA GLN A 30 -21.86 2.96 -3.42
C GLN A 30 -21.83 4.49 -3.54
N GLY A 31 -22.56 5.10 -4.48
CA GLY A 31 -22.55 6.54 -4.72
C GLY A 31 -21.15 7.09 -5.10
N ARG A 32 -20.35 6.30 -5.82
CA ARG A 32 -19.00 6.69 -6.22
C ARG A 32 -18.97 7.24 -7.65
N PRO A 33 -18.21 8.32 -7.91
CA PRO A 33 -18.11 8.90 -9.24
C PRO A 33 -17.22 8.02 -10.14
N LEU A 34 -17.84 7.13 -10.88
CA LEU A 34 -17.22 6.28 -11.89
C LEU A 34 -18.06 6.37 -13.17
N SER A 35 -17.44 6.62 -14.29
CA SER A 35 -18.11 6.74 -15.58
C SER A 35 -17.36 6.02 -16.69
N SER A 36 -18.11 5.40 -17.60
CA SER A 36 -17.57 4.97 -18.89
C SER A 36 -17.26 6.20 -19.73
N VAL A 37 -16.15 6.19 -20.44
CA VAL A 37 -15.69 7.28 -21.31
C VAL A 37 -15.21 6.72 -22.65
N ASP A 38 -15.45 7.49 -23.71
CA ASP A 38 -14.98 7.12 -25.04
C ASP A 38 -13.46 7.22 -25.10
N ILE A 39 -12.84 6.28 -25.81
CA ILE A 39 -11.37 6.23 -25.94
C ILE A 39 -10.80 7.51 -26.58
N SER A 40 -11.53 8.12 -27.52
CA SER A 40 -11.14 9.39 -28.14
C SER A 40 -11.05 10.55 -27.14
N ASP A 41 -11.86 10.52 -26.09
CA ASP A 41 -11.79 11.51 -25.02
C ASP A 41 -10.57 11.26 -24.11
N VAL A 42 -10.24 9.99 -23.88
CA VAL A 42 -9.02 9.62 -23.14
C VAL A 42 -7.79 10.04 -23.91
N GLU A 43 -7.71 9.74 -25.22
CA GLU A 43 -6.59 10.13 -26.08
C GLU A 43 -6.39 11.66 -26.11
N ARG A 44 -7.48 12.42 -26.07
CA ARG A 44 -7.42 13.88 -25.97
C ARG A 44 -6.94 14.36 -24.62
N ALA A 45 -7.37 13.70 -23.54
CA ALA A 45 -6.98 14.05 -22.17
C ALA A 45 -5.56 13.57 -21.82
N VAL A 46 -5.10 12.49 -22.43
CA VAL A 46 -3.79 11.87 -22.22
C VAL A 46 -3.10 11.63 -23.59
N PRO A 47 -2.60 12.71 -24.24
CA PRO A 47 -2.09 12.64 -25.61
C PRO A 47 -0.88 11.70 -25.82
N VAL A 48 -0.21 11.32 -24.73
CA VAL A 48 0.94 10.41 -24.75
C VAL A 48 0.56 8.94 -24.65
N LEU A 49 -0.75 8.65 -24.51
CA LEU A 49 -1.27 7.29 -24.39
C LEU A 49 -0.99 6.46 -25.65
N GLY A 50 -0.62 5.19 -25.46
CA GLY A 50 -0.50 4.22 -26.55
C GLY A 50 -1.85 3.92 -27.21
N ALA A 51 -1.80 3.53 -28.49
CA ALA A 51 -2.99 3.15 -29.24
C ALA A 51 -3.44 1.71 -28.95
N GLY A 52 -4.64 1.36 -29.41
CA GLY A 52 -5.15 -0.01 -29.38
C GLY A 52 -6.11 -0.33 -28.23
N TYR A 53 -6.41 0.64 -27.39
CA TYR A 53 -7.47 0.53 -26.39
C TYR A 53 -8.83 0.86 -27.01
N SER A 54 -9.90 0.21 -26.53
CA SER A 54 -11.24 0.34 -27.12
C SER A 54 -12.24 1.04 -26.22
N ARG A 55 -12.00 1.02 -24.90
CA ARG A 55 -12.90 1.56 -23.87
C ARG A 55 -12.12 1.97 -22.63
N ALA A 56 -12.71 2.81 -21.82
CA ALA A 56 -12.15 3.20 -20.53
C ALA A 56 -13.25 3.53 -19.52
N ILE A 57 -12.94 3.37 -18.24
CA ILE A 57 -13.68 3.99 -17.16
C ILE A 57 -12.82 5.07 -16.50
N TYR A 58 -13.46 6.12 -16.06
CA TYR A 58 -12.80 7.27 -15.44
C TYR A 58 -13.25 7.46 -14.00
N MET A 59 -12.27 7.66 -13.11
CA MET A 59 -12.45 7.91 -11.68
C MET A 59 -11.84 9.27 -11.36
N ALA A 60 -12.62 10.34 -11.42
CA ALA A 60 -12.14 11.73 -11.28
C ALA A 60 -11.50 12.02 -9.91
N GLY A 61 -12.04 11.44 -8.83
CA GLY A 61 -11.59 11.67 -7.46
C GLY A 61 -10.36 10.90 -7.03
N VAL A 62 -9.75 10.09 -7.91
CA VAL A 62 -8.57 9.31 -7.55
C VAL A 62 -7.35 10.21 -7.49
N ALA A 63 -6.65 10.12 -6.37
CA ALA A 63 -5.40 10.82 -6.13
C ALA A 63 -4.25 9.84 -5.95
N ASN A 64 -3.05 10.30 -6.21
CA ASN A 64 -1.84 9.62 -5.79
C ASN A 64 -1.13 10.42 -4.68
N VAL A 65 -0.34 9.75 -3.87
CA VAL A 65 0.49 10.36 -2.85
C VAL A 65 1.93 9.87 -3.02
N ARG A 66 2.89 10.74 -2.71
CA ARG A 66 4.31 10.34 -2.77
C ARG A 66 4.71 9.69 -1.46
N ASN A 67 4.71 8.34 -1.42
CA ASN A 67 4.92 7.55 -0.21
C ASN A 67 6.13 8.00 0.63
N PRO A 68 7.34 8.24 0.07
CA PRO A 68 8.47 8.72 0.88
C PRO A 68 8.21 10.08 1.54
N ARG A 69 7.49 11.00 0.87
CA ARG A 69 7.13 12.30 1.44
C ARG A 69 6.07 12.17 2.52
N LEU A 70 5.07 11.29 2.33
CA LEU A 70 4.07 11.00 3.34
C LEU A 70 4.72 10.46 4.61
N VAL A 71 5.59 9.45 4.50
CA VAL A 71 6.31 8.90 5.66
C VAL A 71 7.15 9.95 6.35
N LYS A 72 7.85 10.81 5.60
CA LYS A 72 8.62 11.93 6.16
C LYS A 72 7.73 12.92 6.92
N SER A 73 6.54 13.24 6.38
CA SER A 73 5.57 14.14 7.02
C SER A 73 5.01 13.54 8.30
N LEU A 74 4.62 12.24 8.28
CA LEU A 74 4.14 11.52 9.46
C LEU A 74 5.21 11.45 10.54
N ARG A 75 6.45 11.10 10.17
CA ARG A 75 7.59 11.08 11.10
C ARG A 75 7.79 12.44 11.77
N ALA A 76 7.81 13.52 11.01
CA ALA A 76 7.98 14.86 11.56
C ALA A 76 6.82 15.26 12.49
N ALA A 77 5.58 14.82 12.18
CA ALA A 77 4.44 15.02 13.07
C ALA A 77 4.61 14.29 14.41
N LEU A 78 5.01 13.01 14.36
CA LEU A 78 5.24 12.20 15.55
C LEU A 78 6.40 12.75 16.40
N GLN A 79 7.50 13.17 15.79
CA GLN A 79 8.64 13.77 16.49
C GLN A 79 8.31 15.08 17.20
N ALA A 80 7.28 15.80 16.73
CA ALA A 80 6.78 17.01 17.40
C ALA A 80 5.87 16.74 18.61
N MET A 81 5.46 15.49 18.83
CA MET A 81 4.61 15.09 19.95
C MET A 81 5.45 14.72 21.17
N PRO A 82 5.29 15.39 22.33
CA PRO A 82 6.14 15.17 23.50
C PRO A 82 5.98 13.80 24.16
N ASN A 83 4.87 13.13 23.87
CA ASN A 83 4.52 11.80 24.40
C ASN A 83 4.84 10.66 23.41
N VAL A 84 5.57 10.93 22.32
CA VAL A 84 5.94 9.93 21.31
C VAL A 84 7.45 9.81 21.23
N THR A 85 7.94 8.58 21.29
CA THR A 85 9.35 8.24 21.07
C THR A 85 9.46 7.37 19.82
N ILE A 86 10.37 7.72 18.92
CA ILE A 86 10.72 6.93 17.73
C ILE A 86 12.13 6.40 17.91
N GLU A 87 12.27 5.09 18.01
CA GLU A 87 13.57 4.41 18.07
C GLU A 87 13.89 3.78 16.70
N GLU A 88 14.75 4.42 15.94
CA GLU A 88 15.22 3.89 14.65
C GLU A 88 16.40 2.94 14.86
N HIS A 89 16.62 2.04 13.90
CA HIS A 89 17.67 1.02 13.98
C HIS A 89 17.56 0.12 15.21
N CYS A 90 16.37 0.03 15.80
CA CYS A 90 16.03 -0.77 16.96
C CYS A 90 15.16 -1.96 16.51
N LYS A 91 15.80 -3.03 16.04
CA LYS A 91 15.09 -4.24 15.60
C LYS A 91 14.46 -4.93 16.80
N VAL A 92 13.15 -5.20 16.70
CA VAL A 92 12.46 -6.10 17.63
C VAL A 92 12.81 -7.54 17.25
N GLU A 93 13.30 -8.32 18.20
CA GLU A 93 13.75 -9.70 18.04
C GLU A 93 12.75 -10.71 18.59
N GLY A 94 11.84 -10.27 19.46
CA GLY A 94 10.82 -11.11 20.06
C GLY A 94 9.99 -10.36 21.08
N PHE A 95 9.15 -11.10 21.78
CA PHE A 95 8.27 -10.58 22.83
C PHE A 95 8.77 -10.99 24.22
N ILE A 96 8.52 -10.13 25.21
CA ILE A 96 8.71 -10.44 26.62
C ILE A 96 7.37 -10.90 27.15
N GLN A 97 7.27 -12.17 27.51
CA GLN A 97 6.02 -12.83 27.91
C GLN A 97 6.10 -13.39 29.33
N LYS A 98 5.01 -13.27 30.08
CA LYS A 98 4.80 -13.94 31.38
C LYS A 98 3.41 -14.56 31.43
N GLY A 99 3.34 -15.89 31.35
CA GLY A 99 2.07 -16.59 31.16
C GLY A 99 1.43 -16.22 29.83
N GLU A 100 0.18 -15.83 29.84
CA GLU A 100 -0.56 -15.36 28.64
C GLU A 100 -0.39 -13.85 28.38
N LYS A 101 0.41 -13.13 29.15
CA LYS A 101 0.56 -11.68 29.05
C LYS A 101 1.87 -11.28 28.38
N ILE A 102 1.78 -10.40 27.38
CA ILE A 102 2.94 -9.70 26.83
C ILE A 102 3.23 -8.48 27.70
N LEU A 103 4.48 -8.35 28.11
CA LEU A 103 4.99 -7.26 28.94
C LEU A 103 5.81 -6.23 28.14
N GLY A 104 6.12 -6.54 26.87
CA GLY A 104 6.94 -5.70 26.03
C GLY A 104 7.63 -6.47 24.91
N VAL A 105 8.70 -5.90 24.39
CA VAL A 105 9.50 -6.48 23.31
C VAL A 105 10.98 -6.54 23.66
N GLN A 106 11.66 -7.57 23.16
CA GLN A 106 13.11 -7.74 23.23
C GLN A 106 13.76 -7.10 22.00
N THR A 107 14.80 -6.31 22.22
CA THR A 107 15.62 -5.70 21.16
C THR A 107 17.11 -5.91 21.44
N ALA A 108 17.97 -5.73 20.43
CA ALA A 108 19.42 -5.78 20.63
C ALA A 108 19.92 -4.69 21.58
N GLN A 109 19.16 -3.61 21.79
CA GLN A 109 19.46 -2.52 22.72
C GLN A 109 18.82 -2.71 24.12
N GLY A 110 18.26 -3.90 24.38
CA GLY A 110 17.60 -4.25 25.64
C GLY A 110 16.07 -4.30 25.55
N GLU A 111 15.44 -4.47 26.68
CA GLU A 111 14.00 -4.62 26.80
C GLU A 111 13.26 -3.29 26.66
N ARG A 112 12.07 -3.36 26.09
CA ARG A 112 11.11 -2.25 26.05
C ARG A 112 9.78 -2.74 26.61
N LEU A 113 9.46 -2.33 27.83
CA LEU A 113 8.23 -2.72 28.53
C LEU A 113 7.07 -1.80 28.15
N ALA A 114 5.88 -2.37 28.00
CA ALA A 114 4.65 -1.67 27.70
C ALA A 114 3.42 -2.49 28.10
N ASP A 115 2.31 -1.81 28.44
CA ASP A 115 1.03 -2.46 28.73
C ASP A 115 0.37 -3.05 27.49
N HIS A 116 0.64 -2.46 26.32
CA HIS A 116 0.15 -2.90 25.02
C HIS A 116 1.26 -2.89 23.97
N VAL A 117 1.37 -3.97 23.23
CA VAL A 117 2.27 -4.12 22.09
C VAL A 117 1.44 -4.25 20.82
N VAL A 118 1.69 -3.41 19.83
CA VAL A 118 1.00 -3.43 18.54
C VAL A 118 1.94 -3.94 17.47
N LEU A 119 1.62 -5.06 16.87
CA LEU A 119 2.37 -5.62 15.76
C LEU A 119 1.88 -5.00 14.44
N ALA A 120 2.68 -4.08 13.91
CA ALA A 120 2.46 -3.39 12.64
C ALA A 120 3.68 -3.56 11.70
N ALA A 121 4.29 -4.75 11.72
CA ALA A 121 5.59 -5.02 11.08
C ALA A 121 5.48 -5.40 9.59
N GLY A 122 4.35 -5.09 8.92
CA GLY A 122 4.18 -5.33 7.49
C GLY A 122 4.38 -6.81 7.14
N ALA A 123 5.22 -7.10 6.15
CA ALA A 123 5.49 -8.46 5.69
C ALA A 123 6.18 -9.36 6.74
N TRP A 124 6.81 -8.76 7.76
CA TRP A 124 7.50 -9.49 8.84
C TRP A 124 6.59 -9.81 10.03
N SER A 125 5.30 -9.45 9.97
CA SER A 125 4.37 -9.68 11.07
C SER A 125 4.19 -11.16 11.40
N GLY A 126 4.12 -12.04 10.38
CA GLY A 126 4.02 -13.48 10.57
C GLY A 126 5.26 -14.09 11.26
N GLU A 127 6.46 -13.69 10.81
CA GLU A 127 7.73 -14.13 11.39
C GLU A 127 7.85 -13.75 12.87
N LEU A 128 7.48 -12.52 13.24
CA LEU A 128 7.51 -12.08 14.63
C LEU A 128 6.52 -12.85 15.49
N LEU A 129 5.29 -13.07 15.02
CA LEU A 129 4.26 -13.74 15.78
C LEU A 129 4.56 -15.24 15.99
N SER A 130 5.30 -15.87 15.07
CA SER A 130 5.70 -17.26 15.17
C SER A 130 6.56 -17.54 16.40
N SER A 131 7.28 -16.55 16.93
CA SER A 131 8.04 -16.68 18.19
C SER A 131 7.17 -16.96 19.41
N LEU A 132 5.86 -16.70 19.32
CA LEU A 132 4.85 -17.05 20.36
C LEU A 132 4.13 -18.36 20.08
N GLY A 133 4.54 -19.12 19.05
CA GLY A 133 3.86 -20.35 18.62
C GLY A 133 2.52 -20.08 17.90
N LEU A 134 2.26 -18.85 17.47
CA LEU A 134 1.08 -18.47 16.72
C LEU A 134 1.39 -18.35 15.24
N GLU A 135 0.48 -18.83 14.39
CA GLU A 135 0.61 -18.76 12.94
C GLU A 135 -0.25 -17.62 12.38
N LEU A 136 0.41 -16.56 11.92
CA LEU A 136 -0.24 -15.46 11.22
C LEU A 136 0.03 -15.58 9.73
N PRO A 137 -0.97 -15.89 8.89
CA PRO A 137 -0.76 -16.10 7.46
C PRO A 137 -0.62 -14.77 6.72
N VAL A 138 0.46 -14.06 7.01
CA VAL A 138 0.90 -12.85 6.31
C VAL A 138 2.22 -13.14 5.64
N GLU A 139 2.20 -13.18 4.30
CA GLU A 139 3.35 -13.54 3.47
C GLU A 139 3.93 -12.31 2.75
N PRO A 140 5.26 -12.28 2.53
CA PRO A 140 5.86 -11.27 1.70
C PRO A 140 5.50 -11.48 0.23
N VAL A 141 4.86 -10.48 -0.39
CA VAL A 141 4.58 -10.46 -1.83
C VAL A 141 5.37 -9.33 -2.47
N LYS A 142 6.42 -9.70 -3.20
CA LYS A 142 7.33 -8.77 -3.85
C LYS A 142 6.65 -8.04 -5.00
N GLY A 143 6.93 -6.76 -5.11
CA GLY A 143 6.53 -5.93 -6.26
C GLY A 143 7.65 -5.01 -6.67
N GLN A 144 7.97 -5.03 -7.95
CA GLN A 144 8.99 -4.16 -8.53
C GLN A 144 8.36 -3.02 -9.31
N MET A 145 9.03 -1.88 -9.30
CA MET A 145 8.61 -0.65 -9.97
C MET A 145 9.80 0.03 -10.62
N ILE A 146 9.55 0.72 -11.72
CA ILE A 146 10.53 1.61 -12.36
C ILE A 146 10.01 3.04 -12.38
N MET A 147 10.92 3.99 -12.56
CA MET A 147 10.59 5.40 -12.62
C MET A 147 11.33 6.06 -13.77
N TYR A 148 10.59 6.82 -14.58
CA TYR A 148 11.13 7.70 -15.61
C TYR A 148 11.14 9.13 -15.15
N LYS A 149 12.01 9.95 -15.76
CA LYS A 149 12.02 11.40 -15.61
C LYS A 149 11.64 12.06 -16.93
N CYS A 150 10.51 12.75 -16.95
CA CYS A 150 9.98 13.49 -18.06
C CYS A 150 9.83 14.98 -17.71
N ALA A 151 9.31 15.76 -18.64
CA ALA A 151 8.88 17.12 -18.33
C ALA A 151 7.71 17.11 -17.32
N PRO A 152 7.55 18.13 -16.48
CA PRO A 152 6.30 18.32 -15.75
C PRO A 152 5.10 18.28 -16.70
N ASP A 153 3.99 17.74 -16.22
CA ASP A 153 2.73 17.62 -16.99
C ASP A 153 2.78 16.73 -18.25
N PHE A 154 3.87 15.99 -18.46
CA PHE A 154 3.99 15.02 -19.55
C PHE A 154 2.87 13.97 -19.53
N LEU A 155 2.49 13.48 -18.35
CA LEU A 155 1.35 12.59 -18.11
C LEU A 155 0.34 13.31 -17.21
N SER A 156 -0.85 13.62 -17.73
CA SER A 156 -1.87 14.41 -17.03
C SER A 156 -2.67 13.63 -15.98
N SER A 157 -2.87 12.33 -16.21
CA SER A 157 -3.69 11.46 -15.35
C SER A 157 -3.02 10.13 -15.14
N MET A 158 -3.41 9.41 -14.08
CA MET A 158 -3.03 8.02 -13.93
C MET A 158 -3.73 7.18 -15.00
N VAL A 159 -3.02 6.19 -15.52
CA VAL A 159 -3.58 5.20 -16.45
C VAL A 159 -3.28 3.79 -15.95
N LEU A 160 -4.24 2.88 -16.10
CA LEU A 160 -4.16 1.48 -15.69
C LEU A 160 -4.69 0.61 -16.83
N ALA A 161 -3.88 -0.35 -17.27
CA ALA A 161 -4.26 -1.36 -18.25
C ALA A 161 -3.55 -2.68 -17.96
N LYS A 162 -4.21 -3.80 -18.16
CA LYS A 162 -3.63 -5.15 -18.04
C LYS A 162 -2.83 -5.37 -16.75
N GLY A 163 -3.31 -4.80 -15.63
CA GLY A 163 -2.65 -4.88 -14.33
C GLY A 163 -1.38 -4.01 -14.17
N ARG A 164 -1.04 -3.20 -15.17
CA ARG A 164 0.07 -2.24 -15.15
C ARG A 164 -0.48 -0.81 -15.09
N TYR A 165 0.23 0.06 -14.40
CA TYR A 165 -0.16 1.46 -14.24
C TYR A 165 1.01 2.40 -14.51
N ALA A 166 0.67 3.61 -14.95
CA ALA A 166 1.54 4.77 -14.98
C ALA A 166 0.98 5.86 -14.07
N ILE A 167 1.81 6.34 -13.13
CA ILE A 167 1.43 7.34 -12.14
C ILE A 167 2.29 8.60 -12.30
N PRO A 168 1.70 9.74 -12.67
CA PRO A 168 2.44 11.00 -12.77
C PRO A 168 2.76 11.58 -11.38
N ARG A 169 3.89 12.27 -11.30
CA ARG A 169 4.29 13.10 -10.17
C ARG A 169 4.41 14.55 -10.61
N ARG A 170 4.16 15.50 -9.72
CA ARG A 170 4.20 16.95 -10.03
C ARG A 170 5.53 17.42 -10.62
N ASP A 171 6.61 16.76 -10.28
CA ASP A 171 7.96 17.07 -10.75
C ASP A 171 8.34 16.38 -12.08
N GLY A 172 7.37 15.76 -12.77
CA GLY A 172 7.59 15.07 -14.03
C GLY A 172 8.12 13.65 -13.92
N HIS A 173 8.27 13.10 -12.70
CA HIS A 173 8.53 11.67 -12.59
C HIS A 173 7.26 10.88 -12.92
N ILE A 174 7.44 9.75 -13.60
CA ILE A 174 6.38 8.80 -13.93
C ILE A 174 6.77 7.44 -13.35
N LEU A 175 5.91 6.90 -12.49
CA LEU A 175 6.10 5.57 -11.93
C LEU A 175 5.35 4.55 -12.78
N ILE A 176 6.05 3.50 -13.18
CA ILE A 176 5.47 2.34 -13.87
C ILE A 176 5.52 1.15 -12.91
N GLY A 177 4.42 0.48 -12.73
CA GLY A 177 4.30 -0.66 -11.81
C GLY A 177 3.11 -1.54 -12.12
N SER A 178 3.04 -2.66 -11.49
CA SER A 178 4.06 -3.30 -10.67
C SER A 178 4.08 -4.78 -10.98
N THR A 179 5.15 -5.46 -10.62
CA THR A 179 5.16 -6.93 -10.61
C THR A 179 4.43 -7.49 -9.39
N LEU A 180 4.15 -8.79 -9.41
CA LEU A 180 3.64 -9.57 -8.30
C LEU A 180 4.40 -10.89 -8.30
N GLU A 181 5.24 -11.11 -7.27
CA GLU A 181 6.18 -12.21 -7.20
C GLU A 181 6.18 -12.81 -5.79
N HIS A 182 6.31 -14.13 -5.68
CA HIS A 182 6.37 -14.87 -4.43
C HIS A 182 7.81 -15.39 -4.21
N GLU A 183 8.70 -14.50 -3.83
CA GLU A 183 10.15 -14.72 -3.68
C GLU A 183 10.60 -14.61 -2.21
N GLY A 184 9.68 -14.86 -1.27
CA GLY A 184 9.96 -14.68 0.15
C GLY A 184 10.39 -13.25 0.46
N PHE A 185 11.37 -13.09 1.34
CA PHE A 185 11.84 -11.78 1.79
C PHE A 185 12.89 -11.12 0.87
N ASP A 186 13.22 -11.74 -0.27
CA ASP A 186 14.16 -11.15 -1.22
C ASP A 186 13.58 -9.90 -1.89
N LYS A 187 14.26 -8.77 -1.70
CA LYS A 187 13.92 -7.47 -2.31
C LYS A 187 14.86 -7.07 -3.45
N THR A 188 15.67 -8.00 -3.93
CA THR A 188 16.60 -7.71 -5.03
C THR A 188 15.82 -7.45 -6.32
N PRO A 189 15.97 -6.29 -6.96
CA PRO A 189 15.40 -6.06 -8.29
C PRO A 189 16.01 -7.00 -9.33
N THR A 190 15.20 -7.48 -10.28
CA THR A 190 15.64 -8.43 -11.30
C THR A 190 15.63 -7.81 -12.69
N GLN A 191 16.56 -8.26 -13.56
CA GLN A 191 16.64 -7.78 -14.94
C GLN A 191 15.38 -8.13 -15.73
N SER A 192 14.81 -9.31 -15.53
CA SER A 192 13.57 -9.74 -16.19
C SER A 192 12.37 -8.84 -15.84
N ALA A 193 12.25 -8.42 -14.57
CA ALA A 193 11.22 -7.48 -14.16
C ALA A 193 11.44 -6.09 -14.77
N LEU A 194 12.69 -5.63 -14.83
CA LEU A 194 13.04 -4.37 -15.49
C LEU A 194 12.57 -4.36 -16.96
N GLU A 195 12.90 -5.41 -17.70
CA GLU A 195 12.52 -5.55 -19.11
C GLU A 195 11.01 -5.62 -19.30
N SER A 196 10.30 -6.39 -18.47
CA SER A 196 8.85 -6.47 -18.47
C SER A 196 8.19 -5.12 -18.18
N LEU A 197 8.70 -4.38 -17.19
CA LEU A 197 8.18 -3.05 -16.84
C LEU A 197 8.49 -2.00 -17.91
N LYS A 198 9.67 -2.06 -18.54
CA LYS A 198 10.01 -1.21 -19.71
C LYS A 198 9.08 -1.49 -20.89
N ALA A 199 8.80 -2.75 -21.19
CA ALA A 199 7.85 -3.11 -22.23
C ALA A 199 6.44 -2.57 -21.94
N SER A 200 5.96 -2.73 -20.71
CA SER A 200 4.67 -2.16 -20.27
C SER A 200 4.65 -0.62 -20.32
N ALA A 201 5.77 0.03 -20.00
CA ALA A 201 5.89 1.49 -20.07
C ALA A 201 5.72 1.99 -21.51
N VAL A 202 6.36 1.32 -22.48
CA VAL A 202 6.28 1.67 -23.90
C VAL A 202 4.90 1.34 -24.47
N GLU A 203 4.26 0.24 -24.03
CA GLU A 203 2.88 -0.08 -24.43
C GLU A 203 1.89 1.00 -23.95
N LEU A 204 2.00 1.44 -22.69
CA LEU A 204 1.15 2.49 -22.13
C LEU A 204 1.48 3.88 -22.70
N ILE A 205 2.76 4.17 -22.88
CA ILE A 205 3.28 5.49 -23.26
C ILE A 205 4.41 5.32 -24.28
N PRO A 206 4.10 5.20 -25.59
CA PRO A 206 5.09 4.94 -26.64
C PRO A 206 6.24 5.96 -26.68
N ALA A 207 6.02 7.18 -26.24
CA ALA A 207 7.06 8.21 -26.18
C ALA A 207 8.19 7.89 -25.18
N LEU A 208 8.04 6.85 -24.35
CA LEU A 208 9.11 6.33 -23.48
C LEU A 208 10.02 5.33 -24.19
N ALA A 209 9.75 4.99 -25.48
CA ALA A 209 10.62 4.13 -26.25
C ALA A 209 12.04 4.72 -26.36
N GLY A 210 13.05 3.91 -26.00
CA GLY A 210 14.46 4.35 -25.96
C GLY A 210 14.86 5.19 -24.75
N ALA A 211 13.91 5.57 -23.86
CA ALA A 211 14.26 6.20 -22.59
C ALA A 211 14.69 5.14 -21.57
N GLU A 212 15.67 5.50 -20.71
CA GLU A 212 16.09 4.66 -19.60
C GLU A 212 15.42 5.10 -18.30
N PRO A 213 14.93 4.15 -17.47
CA PRO A 213 14.43 4.47 -16.15
C PRO A 213 15.53 5.07 -15.27
N VAL A 214 15.20 6.10 -14.50
CA VAL A 214 16.10 6.72 -13.54
C VAL A 214 16.17 5.98 -12.21
N ALA A 215 15.25 5.06 -11.96
CA ALA A 215 15.25 4.20 -10.78
C ALA A 215 14.50 2.89 -11.03
N HIS A 216 14.95 1.82 -10.36
CA HIS A 216 14.31 0.51 -10.28
C HIS A 216 14.45 -0.02 -8.85
N TRP A 217 13.36 -0.43 -8.23
CA TRP A 217 13.35 -0.94 -6.87
C TRP A 217 12.29 -1.99 -6.65
N ALA A 218 12.40 -2.72 -5.54
CA ALA A 218 11.41 -3.68 -5.07
C ALA A 218 10.94 -3.34 -3.65
N GLY A 219 9.73 -3.77 -3.33
CA GLY A 219 9.15 -3.73 -1.99
C GLY A 219 8.36 -4.99 -1.71
N LEU A 220 8.13 -5.29 -0.42
CA LEU A 220 7.34 -6.42 0.03
C LEU A 220 5.99 -5.95 0.54
N ARG A 221 4.93 -6.44 -0.07
CA ARG A 221 3.56 -6.24 0.42
C ARG A 221 3.25 -7.30 1.48
N PRO A 222 2.57 -6.95 2.58
CA PRO A 222 2.11 -7.92 3.57
C PRO A 222 0.86 -8.65 3.05
N GLY A 223 1.06 -9.72 2.29
CA GLY A 223 -0.02 -10.51 1.71
C GLY A 223 -0.76 -11.27 2.80
N SER A 224 -2.05 -11.02 2.95
CA SER A 224 -2.98 -11.76 3.82
C SER A 224 -3.98 -12.55 2.98
N PRO A 225 -4.60 -13.60 3.51
CA PRO A 225 -5.67 -14.30 2.82
C PRO A 225 -6.77 -13.34 2.37
N GLU A 226 -7.16 -13.44 1.10
CA GLU A 226 -8.17 -12.56 0.45
C GLU A 226 -7.83 -11.06 0.50
N GLY A 227 -6.63 -10.68 0.94
CA GLY A 227 -6.23 -9.28 1.13
C GLY A 227 -6.90 -8.57 2.32
N ILE A 228 -7.54 -9.34 3.23
CA ILE A 228 -8.23 -8.81 4.40
C ILE A 228 -7.22 -8.62 5.54
N PRO A 229 -7.03 -7.39 6.07
CA PRO A 229 -6.08 -7.14 7.14
C PRO A 229 -6.50 -7.77 8.48
N TYR A 230 -5.55 -7.85 9.40
CA TYR A 230 -5.74 -8.22 10.78
C TYR A 230 -5.72 -6.96 11.65
N ILE A 231 -6.85 -6.63 12.27
CA ILE A 231 -7.01 -5.43 13.11
C ILE A 231 -7.71 -5.83 14.41
N GLY A 232 -6.99 -5.80 15.53
CA GLY A 232 -7.57 -6.13 16.81
C GLY A 232 -6.64 -6.85 17.75
N ARG A 233 -7.21 -7.34 18.87
CA ARG A 233 -6.51 -8.07 19.91
C ARG A 233 -6.25 -9.52 19.48
N VAL A 234 -5.10 -10.05 19.87
CA VAL A 234 -4.79 -11.49 19.71
C VAL A 234 -5.52 -12.28 20.81
N ALA A 235 -6.34 -13.24 20.43
CA ALA A 235 -7.04 -14.11 21.39
C ALA A 235 -6.03 -14.95 22.18
N GLY A 236 -6.28 -15.13 23.47
CA GLY A 236 -5.39 -15.91 24.36
C GLY A 236 -4.06 -15.23 24.71
N VAL A 237 -3.77 -14.03 24.17
CA VAL A 237 -2.53 -13.29 24.48
C VAL A 237 -2.87 -11.88 24.96
N GLU A 238 -2.79 -11.66 26.27
CA GLU A 238 -3.07 -10.35 26.86
C GLU A 238 -1.99 -9.34 26.47
N GLY A 239 -2.40 -8.12 26.12
CA GLY A 239 -1.50 -7.02 25.78
C GLY A 239 -0.98 -7.01 24.35
N LEU A 240 -1.30 -8.03 23.52
CA LEU A 240 -0.87 -8.08 22.12
C LEU A 240 -2.00 -7.74 21.15
N TRP A 241 -1.67 -6.85 20.21
CA TRP A 241 -2.59 -6.34 19.20
C TRP A 241 -1.98 -6.41 17.80
N LEU A 242 -2.81 -6.55 16.78
CA LEU A 242 -2.41 -6.55 15.38
C LEU A 242 -3.03 -5.36 14.65
N ASN A 243 -2.24 -4.74 13.76
CA ASN A 243 -2.71 -3.86 12.69
C ASN A 243 -1.79 -4.07 11.47
N CYS A 244 -2.03 -5.15 10.73
CA CYS A 244 -1.12 -5.63 9.69
C CYS A 244 -1.86 -6.40 8.59
N GLY A 245 -1.12 -6.90 7.58
CA GLY A 245 -1.71 -7.73 6.53
C GLY A 245 -2.55 -6.97 5.50
N HIS A 246 -2.33 -5.68 5.28
CA HIS A 246 -3.14 -4.84 4.38
C HIS A 246 -2.88 -5.08 2.89
N TYR A 247 -1.94 -5.94 2.53
CA TYR A 247 -1.59 -6.35 1.18
C TYR A 247 -1.40 -5.17 0.22
N ARG A 248 -2.26 -5.05 -0.80
CA ARG A 248 -2.18 -4.02 -1.85
C ARG A 248 -2.83 -2.69 -1.46
N ASN A 249 -3.64 -2.68 -0.42
CA ASN A 249 -4.53 -1.58 -0.07
C ASN A 249 -4.09 -0.79 1.17
N GLY A 250 -2.91 -1.11 1.74
CA GLY A 250 -2.46 -0.55 3.01
C GLY A 250 -2.46 0.98 3.05
N LEU A 251 -2.07 1.65 1.97
CA LEU A 251 -2.03 3.10 1.94
C LEU A 251 -3.44 3.72 2.00
N VAL A 252 -4.36 3.22 1.17
CA VAL A 252 -5.72 3.77 1.10
C VAL A 252 -6.55 3.40 2.32
N LEU A 253 -6.30 2.24 2.92
CA LEU A 253 -7.01 1.77 4.12
C LEU A 253 -6.43 2.36 5.43
N ALA A 254 -5.19 2.87 5.43
CA ALA A 254 -4.51 3.28 6.65
C ALA A 254 -5.33 4.20 7.56
N PRO A 255 -6.03 5.26 7.08
CA PRO A 255 -6.82 6.12 7.94
C PRO A 255 -7.94 5.36 8.67
N ALA A 256 -8.73 4.57 7.94
CA ALA A 256 -9.83 3.79 8.52
C ALA A 256 -9.32 2.66 9.42
N SER A 257 -8.25 1.97 9.02
CA SER A 257 -7.61 0.91 9.79
C SER A 257 -7.06 1.42 11.13
N CYS A 258 -6.37 2.56 11.12
CA CYS A 258 -5.86 3.17 12.35
C CYS A 258 -6.97 3.68 13.25
N HIS A 259 -8.06 4.22 12.68
CA HIS A 259 -9.22 4.67 13.45
C HIS A 259 -9.92 3.47 14.12
N LEU A 260 -10.26 2.44 13.36
CA LEU A 260 -10.85 1.21 13.89
C LEU A 260 -9.97 0.60 14.99
N PHE A 261 -8.65 0.51 14.74
CA PHE A 261 -7.71 -0.01 15.72
C PHE A 261 -7.71 0.82 17.02
N ALA A 262 -7.71 2.15 16.91
CA ALA A 262 -7.74 3.04 18.07
C ALA A 262 -9.05 2.92 18.86
N ASP A 263 -10.18 2.77 18.18
CA ASP A 263 -11.46 2.56 18.85
C ASP A 263 -11.46 1.25 19.65
N LEU A 264 -10.97 0.17 19.07
CA LEU A 264 -10.86 -1.14 19.74
C LEU A 264 -9.91 -1.09 20.94
N LEU A 265 -8.72 -0.48 20.77
CA LEU A 265 -7.73 -0.38 21.83
C LEU A 265 -8.24 0.47 23.02
N LEU A 266 -8.98 1.53 22.72
CA LEU A 266 -9.47 2.50 23.72
C LEU A 266 -10.88 2.18 24.23
N GLY A 267 -11.49 1.07 23.80
CA GLY A 267 -12.84 0.67 24.19
C GLY A 267 -13.93 1.63 23.73
N ARG A 268 -13.76 2.25 22.57
CA ARG A 268 -14.74 3.13 21.93
C ARG A 268 -15.66 2.33 21.01
N GLU A 269 -16.80 2.95 20.62
CA GLU A 269 -17.65 2.39 19.58
C GLU A 269 -16.89 2.36 18.24
N PRO A 270 -16.72 1.19 17.60
CA PRO A 270 -15.99 1.09 16.35
C PRO A 270 -16.69 1.79 15.20
N ILE A 271 -15.92 2.48 14.33
CA ILE A 271 -16.44 3.16 13.13
C ILE A 271 -17.07 2.23 12.09
N ILE A 272 -16.71 0.96 12.11
CA ILE A 272 -17.27 -0.12 11.27
C ILE A 272 -17.29 -1.43 12.08
N ASP A 273 -18.02 -2.43 11.58
CA ASP A 273 -17.99 -3.78 12.17
C ASP A 273 -16.56 -4.35 12.17
N PRO A 274 -15.97 -4.63 13.34
CA PRO A 274 -14.59 -5.12 13.43
C PRO A 274 -14.46 -6.63 13.11
N ARG A 275 -15.54 -7.40 13.16
CA ARG A 275 -15.52 -8.87 13.06
C ARG A 275 -14.79 -9.41 11.83
N PRO A 276 -14.97 -8.85 10.61
CA PRO A 276 -14.24 -9.33 9.44
C PRO A 276 -12.71 -9.16 9.53
N TYR A 277 -12.23 -8.27 10.39
CA TYR A 277 -10.81 -7.93 10.53
C TYR A 277 -10.18 -8.53 11.78
N ALA A 278 -11.00 -9.08 12.68
CA ALA A 278 -10.51 -9.65 13.94
C ALA A 278 -9.51 -10.79 13.70
N PRO A 279 -8.43 -10.89 14.50
CA PRO A 279 -7.52 -12.03 14.45
C PRO A 279 -8.17 -13.34 14.86
N GLU A 280 -9.17 -13.30 15.74
CA GLU A 280 -9.85 -14.48 16.29
C GLU A 280 -10.42 -15.38 15.18
N GLY A 281 -10.08 -16.66 15.21
CA GLY A 281 -10.48 -17.67 14.21
C GLY A 281 -9.77 -17.52 12.85
N ARG A 282 -8.79 -16.61 12.73
CA ARG A 282 -7.99 -16.39 11.52
C ARG A 282 -6.49 -16.59 11.74
N ILE A 283 -6.08 -16.82 13.01
CA ILE A 283 -4.71 -17.15 13.45
C ILE A 283 -4.73 -18.28 14.46
#